data_308d7563101129581dcded77ae1107ab
#
_entry.id   308d7563101129581dcded77ae1107ab
#
_cell.length_a   1.000
_cell.length_b   1.000
_cell.length_c   1.000
_cell.angle_alpha   90.00
_cell.angle_beta   90.00
_cell.angle_gamma   90.00
#
_symmetry.space_group_name_H-M   'P 1'
#
loop_
_entity.id
_entity.type
_entity.pdbx_description
1 polymer ?
#
loop_
_entity_poly.entity_id
_entity_poly.type
_entity_poly.pdbx_seq_one_letter_code
_entity_poly.pdbx_strand_id
1 'polypeptide(L)' 'MKARELRSGACYWYTGRGRHEMLRYRYREADGWFVFDSDDGQSVRLTADRVERYIQGRA' A
#
# COMPACT_ATOMS: atom_id res chain seq x y z
N MET A 1 -1.06 -9.85 0.96
CA MET A 1 -2.41 -9.41 0.56
C MET A 1 -2.45 -9.18 -0.94
N LYS A 2 -3.50 -9.60 -1.59
CA LYS A 2 -3.60 -9.38 -3.03
C LYS A 2 -4.03 -7.95 -3.34
N ALA A 3 -3.42 -7.37 -4.38
CA ALA A 3 -3.68 -5.98 -4.74
C ALA A 3 -5.17 -5.69 -5.00
N ARG A 4 -5.88 -6.65 -5.57
CA ARG A 4 -7.32 -6.48 -5.87
C ARG A 4 -8.19 -6.35 -4.63
N GLU A 5 -7.65 -6.67 -3.46
CA GLU A 5 -8.37 -6.59 -2.19
C GLU A 5 -8.25 -5.22 -1.54
N LEU A 6 -7.42 -4.34 -2.10
CA LEU A 6 -7.26 -2.99 -1.57
C LEU A 6 -8.51 -2.16 -1.76
N ARG A 7 -8.85 -1.36 -0.75
CA ARG A 7 -9.99 -0.46 -0.81
C ARG A 7 -9.54 0.98 -0.58
N SER A 8 -9.96 1.87 -1.46
CA SER A 8 -9.60 3.29 -1.37
C SER A 8 -10.02 3.86 -0.02
N GLY A 9 -9.11 4.60 0.60
CA GLY A 9 -9.34 5.22 1.89
C GLY A 9 -9.03 4.34 3.09
N ALA A 10 -8.87 3.04 2.90
CA ALA A 10 -8.52 2.13 4.00
C ALA A 10 -7.02 2.18 4.27
N CYS A 11 -6.64 1.92 5.51
CA CYS A 11 -5.25 1.88 5.93
C CYS A 11 -4.78 0.45 6.05
N TYR A 12 -3.51 0.22 5.71
CA TYR A 12 -2.89 -1.10 5.71
C TYR A 12 -1.51 -1.03 6.32
N TRP A 13 -1.05 -2.17 6.86
CA TRP A 13 0.30 -2.28 7.40
C TRP A 13 1.26 -2.66 6.29
N TYR A 14 2.32 -1.86 6.14
CA TYR A 14 3.44 -2.16 5.26
C TYR A 14 4.58 -2.71 6.10
N THR A 15 5.02 -3.93 5.80
CA THR A 15 6.10 -4.57 6.53
C THR A 15 7.13 -5.10 5.54
N GLY A 16 8.13 -4.30 5.24
CA GLY A 16 9.17 -4.70 4.31
C GLY A 16 10.49 -4.04 4.65
N ARG A 17 11.59 -4.74 4.41
CA ARG A 17 12.95 -4.21 4.58
C ARG A 17 13.18 -3.59 5.95
N GLY A 18 12.69 -4.24 7.01
CA GLY A 18 12.86 -3.73 8.36
C GLY A 18 11.94 -2.57 8.72
N ARG A 19 11.05 -2.19 7.83
CA ARG A 19 10.08 -1.11 8.07
C ARG A 19 8.74 -1.69 8.49
N HIS A 20 8.06 -0.95 9.34
CA HIS A 20 6.71 -1.31 9.77
C HIS A 20 5.93 -0.01 9.91
N GLU A 21 5.12 0.31 8.91
CA GLU A 21 4.39 1.57 8.90
C GLU A 21 3.00 1.40 8.33
N MET A 22 2.12 2.31 8.68
CA MET A 22 0.75 2.32 8.17
C MET A 22 0.67 3.18 6.93
N LEU A 23 0.05 2.63 5.88
CA LEU A 23 -0.17 3.34 4.63
C LEU A 23 -1.66 3.37 4.32
N ARG A 24 -2.14 4.50 3.82
CA ARG A 24 -3.51 4.62 3.35
C ARG A 24 -3.55 4.44 1.85
N TYR A 25 -4.33 3.49 1.37
CA TYR A 25 -4.48 3.28 -0.06
C TYR A 25 -5.34 4.37 -0.68
N ARG A 26 -4.87 4.95 -1.79
CA ARG A 26 -5.57 6.02 -2.48
C ARG A 26 -6.22 5.51 -3.77
N TYR A 27 -5.43 5.09 -4.73
CA TYR A 27 -5.93 4.66 -6.02
C TYR A 27 -4.88 3.86 -6.78
N ARG A 28 -5.33 3.24 -7.86
CA ARG A 28 -4.46 2.54 -8.80
C ARG A 28 -4.24 3.42 -10.02
N GLU A 29 -2.99 3.60 -10.42
CA GLU A 29 -2.65 4.31 -11.64
C GLU A 29 -2.80 3.37 -12.85
N ALA A 30 -2.99 3.97 -14.04
CA ALA A 30 -3.26 3.20 -15.25
C ALA A 30 -2.12 2.24 -15.64
N ASP A 31 -0.90 2.55 -15.23
CA ASP A 31 0.27 1.73 -15.54
C ASP A 31 0.53 0.62 -14.51
N GLY A 32 -0.41 0.39 -13.61
CA GLY A 32 -0.31 -0.72 -12.65
C GLY A 32 0.33 -0.37 -11.32
N TRP A 33 0.60 0.90 -11.05
CA TRP A 33 1.09 1.34 -9.75
C TRP A 33 -0.06 1.56 -8.79
N PHE A 34 0.13 1.14 -7.55
CA PHE A 34 -0.83 1.36 -6.47
C PHE A 34 -0.31 2.47 -5.58
N VAL A 35 -1.09 3.52 -5.41
CA VAL A 35 -0.66 4.75 -4.74
C VAL A 35 -1.20 4.79 -3.33
N PHE A 36 -0.30 5.02 -2.37
CA PHE A 36 -0.61 5.11 -0.95
C PHE A 36 -0.07 6.41 -0.38
N ASP A 37 -0.64 6.86 0.72
CA ASP A 37 -0.10 7.96 1.51
C ASP A 37 0.43 7.42 2.83
N SER A 38 1.59 7.90 3.25
CA SER A 38 2.13 7.59 4.56
C SER A 38 1.65 8.62 5.59
N ASP A 39 1.88 8.34 6.88
CA ASP A 39 1.47 9.24 7.96
C ASP A 39 2.13 10.60 7.88
N ASP A 40 3.33 10.68 7.34
CA ASP A 40 4.04 11.96 7.21
C ASP A 40 3.67 12.72 5.93
N GLY A 41 2.65 12.24 5.22
CA GLY A 41 2.15 12.93 4.03
C GLY A 41 2.87 12.61 2.74
N GLN A 42 3.78 11.65 2.74
CA GLN A 42 4.49 11.27 1.53
C GLN A 42 3.70 10.27 0.71
N SER A 43 3.87 10.35 -0.60
CA SER A 43 3.23 9.42 -1.53
C SER A 43 4.15 8.21 -1.73
N VAL A 44 3.56 7.02 -1.65
CA VAL A 44 4.28 5.76 -1.84
C VAL A 44 3.60 5.00 -2.96
N ARG A 45 4.39 4.54 -3.93
CA ARG A 45 3.88 3.79 -5.08
C ARG A 45 4.42 2.37 -5.02
N LEU A 46 3.54 1.40 -5.13
CA LEU A 46 3.90 -0.01 -5.07
C LEU A 46 3.34 -0.76 -6.27
N THR A 47 4.10 -1.72 -6.78
CA THR A 47 3.61 -2.64 -7.79
C THR A 47 2.71 -3.69 -7.13
N ALA A 48 1.93 -4.41 -7.93
CA ALA A 48 1.08 -5.48 -7.40
C ALA A 48 1.91 -6.52 -6.65
N ASP A 49 3.09 -6.86 -7.16
CA ASP A 49 3.98 -7.81 -6.52
C ASP A 49 4.41 -7.34 -5.13
N ARG A 50 4.75 -6.07 -5.00
CA ARG A 50 5.14 -5.51 -3.71
C ARG A 50 3.98 -5.41 -2.74
N VAL A 51 2.79 -5.14 -3.24
CA VAL A 51 1.59 -5.16 -2.40
C VAL A 51 1.41 -6.57 -1.82
N GLU A 52 1.53 -7.61 -2.63
CA GLU A 52 1.38 -8.98 -2.12
C GLU A 52 2.43 -9.34 -1.08
N ARG A 53 3.66 -8.88 -1.28
CA ARG A 53 4.76 -9.22 -0.37
C ARG A 53 4.73 -8.44 0.92
N TYR A 54 4.44 -7.15 0.86
CA TYR A 54 4.70 -6.23 1.97
C TYR A 54 3.46 -5.67 2.65
N ILE A 55 2.31 -5.69 2.01
CA ILE A 55 1.06 -5.26 2.65
C ILE A 55 0.46 -6.45 3.38
N GLN A 56 0.36 -6.33 4.69
CA GLN A 56 -0.03 -7.47 5.54
C GLN A 56 -1.51 -7.50 5.89
N GLY A 57 -2.24 -6.45 5.62
CA GLY A 57 -3.66 -6.42 5.92
C GLY A 57 -4.07 -5.07 6.48
N ARG A 58 -5.34 -4.96 6.85
CA ARG A 58 -5.88 -3.68 7.32
C ARG A 58 -5.34 -3.32 8.69
N ALA A 59 -5.07 -2.06 8.84
CA ALA A 59 -4.67 -1.51 10.14
C ALA A 59 -5.91 -1.20 10.97
#